data_85bd88db846d5b7669e09cd73f0fd969
#
_entry.id   85bd88db846d5b7669e09cd73f0fd969
#
_cell.length_a   1.000
_cell.length_b   1.000
_cell.length_c   1.000
_cell.angle_alpha   90.00
_cell.angle_beta   90.00
_cell.angle_gamma   90.00
#
_symmetry.space_group_name_H-M   'P 1'
#
loop_
_entity.id
_entity.type
_entity.pdbx_description
1 polymer ?
#
loop_
_entity_poly.entity_id
_entity_poly.type
_entity_poly.pdbx_seq_one_letter_code
_entity_poly.pdbx_strand_id
1 'polypeptide(L)'
;MRFIEILRRPEIRRDFDFRDQTASAARSACRNIAEGFWRYGHREFAQFVNIAKGSLGELIDSTDEALASSYITAREYRQLNEEIERALQAASGLHTYLRETPDPEEAKEGHTKQKR
;
A
#
# COMPACT_ATOMS: atom_id res chain seq x y z
N MET A 1 -1.72 5.29 11.08
CA MET A 1 -0.86 5.95 10.09
C MET A 1 -0.91 7.45 10.29
N ARG A 2 0.23 8.11 10.31
CA ARG A 2 0.32 9.57 10.53
C ARG A 2 -0.41 10.42 9.52
N PHE A 3 -0.58 9.92 8.30
CA PHE A 3 -1.34 10.63 7.28
C PHE A 3 -2.74 10.99 7.73
N ILE A 4 -3.41 10.10 8.45
CA ILE A 4 -4.78 10.35 8.92
C ILE A 4 -4.82 11.54 9.87
N GLU A 5 -3.84 11.66 10.77
CA GLU A 5 -3.75 12.79 11.70
C GLU A 5 -3.48 14.10 10.97
N ILE A 6 -2.55 14.06 10.01
CA ILE A 6 -2.19 15.23 9.21
C ILE A 6 -3.38 15.73 8.42
N LEU A 7 -4.18 14.83 7.86
CA LEU A 7 -5.35 15.18 7.06
C LEU A 7 -6.43 15.92 7.84
N ARG A 8 -6.34 15.93 9.18
CA ARG A 8 -7.27 16.69 10.04
C ARG A 8 -6.86 18.15 10.20
N ARG A 9 -5.67 18.54 9.76
CA ARG A 9 -5.21 19.93 9.86
C ARG A 9 -6.13 20.86 9.08
N PRO A 10 -6.48 22.04 9.62
CA PRO A 10 -7.45 22.94 8.96
C PRO A 10 -7.05 23.34 7.54
N GLU A 11 -5.77 23.61 7.30
CA GLU A 11 -5.27 24.00 5.98
C GLU A 11 -5.41 22.88 4.95
N ILE A 12 -5.29 21.63 5.39
CA ILE A 12 -5.46 20.46 4.52
C ILE A 12 -6.94 20.18 4.30
N ARG A 13 -7.76 20.35 5.34
CA ARG A 13 -9.21 20.13 5.22
C ARG A 13 -9.86 21.05 4.20
N ARG A 14 -9.27 22.22 3.96
CA ARG A 14 -9.77 23.16 2.94
C ARG A 14 -9.32 22.77 1.53
N ASP A 15 -8.27 21.99 1.40
CA ASP A 15 -7.77 21.51 0.12
C ASP A 15 -8.38 20.14 -0.16
N PHE A 16 -9.59 20.15 -0.69
CA PHE A 16 -10.37 18.94 -0.91
C PHE A 16 -9.67 17.95 -1.83
N ASP A 17 -9.06 18.44 -2.91
CA ASP A 17 -8.41 17.55 -3.88
C ASP A 17 -7.24 16.83 -3.25
N PHE A 18 -6.36 17.56 -2.57
CA PHE A 18 -5.22 16.96 -1.88
C PHE A 18 -5.68 15.97 -0.81
N ARG A 19 -6.62 16.39 0.03
CA ARG A 19 -7.12 15.58 1.13
C ARG A 19 -7.74 14.27 0.61
N ASP A 20 -8.60 14.38 -0.39
CA ASP A 20 -9.32 13.22 -0.92
C ASP A 20 -8.38 12.26 -1.64
N GLN A 21 -7.45 12.77 -2.45
CA GLN A 21 -6.44 11.95 -3.11
C GLN A 21 -5.57 11.21 -2.10
N THR A 22 -5.09 11.91 -1.08
CA THR A 22 -4.20 11.33 -0.08
C THR A 22 -4.92 10.31 0.77
N ALA A 23 -6.12 10.63 1.23
CA ALA A 23 -6.94 9.69 2.00
C ALA A 23 -7.29 8.45 1.19
N SER A 24 -7.62 8.63 -0.08
CA SER A 24 -7.94 7.53 -0.99
C SER A 24 -6.75 6.61 -1.20
N ALA A 25 -5.56 7.17 -1.43
CA ALA A 25 -4.34 6.38 -1.61
C ALA A 25 -4.00 5.58 -0.34
N ALA A 26 -4.09 6.21 0.84
CA ALA A 26 -3.82 5.54 2.10
C ALA A 26 -4.78 4.39 2.35
N ARG A 27 -6.07 4.62 2.12
CA ARG A 27 -7.09 3.57 2.27
C ARG A 27 -6.91 2.45 1.25
N SER A 28 -6.57 2.81 0.01
CA SER A 28 -6.35 1.83 -1.05
C SER A 28 -5.20 0.89 -0.72
N ALA A 29 -4.08 1.43 -0.21
CA ALA A 29 -2.94 0.60 0.18
C ALA A 29 -3.35 -0.44 1.22
N CYS A 30 -4.02 -0.01 2.29
CA CYS A 30 -4.45 -0.90 3.36
C CYS A 30 -5.50 -1.89 2.89
N ARG A 31 -6.49 -1.42 2.14
CA ARG A 31 -7.60 -2.25 1.68
C ARG A 31 -7.14 -3.34 0.73
N ASN A 32 -6.22 -3.03 -0.18
CA ASN A 32 -5.73 -4.02 -1.13
C ASN A 32 -4.90 -5.11 -0.46
N ILE A 33 -4.10 -4.76 0.55
CA ILE A 33 -3.40 -5.78 1.32
C ILE A 33 -4.40 -6.69 2.04
N ALA A 34 -5.39 -6.10 2.71
CA ALA A 34 -6.42 -6.86 3.43
C ALA A 34 -7.23 -7.72 2.47
N GLU A 35 -7.65 -7.17 1.33
CA GLU A 35 -8.43 -7.90 0.33
C GLU A 35 -7.64 -9.07 -0.22
N GLY A 36 -6.36 -8.86 -0.55
CA GLY A 36 -5.49 -9.92 -1.07
C GLY A 36 -5.26 -11.03 -0.06
N PHE A 37 -5.17 -10.69 1.23
CA PHE A 37 -4.96 -11.67 2.29
C PHE A 37 -6.10 -12.70 2.35
N TRP A 38 -7.32 -12.28 2.04
CA TRP A 38 -8.50 -13.16 2.05
C TRP A 38 -8.69 -13.94 0.74
N ARG A 39 -7.84 -13.72 -0.25
CA ARG A 39 -7.91 -14.46 -1.50
C ARG A 39 -7.28 -15.84 -1.37
N TYR A 40 -7.69 -16.72 -2.24
CA TYR A 40 -7.38 -18.14 -2.13
C TYR A 40 -5.94 -18.47 -2.49
N GLY A 41 -5.30 -17.74 -3.36
CA GLY A 41 -3.99 -18.12 -3.85
C GLY A 41 -2.98 -17.00 -3.79
N HIS A 42 -1.71 -17.39 -3.76
CA HIS A 42 -0.58 -16.46 -3.77
C HIS A 42 -0.58 -15.56 -5.01
N ARG A 43 -0.99 -16.10 -6.14
CA ARG A 43 -1.03 -15.34 -7.38
C ARG A 43 -2.00 -14.17 -7.31
N GLU A 44 -3.19 -14.41 -6.79
CA GLU A 44 -4.19 -13.35 -6.61
C GLU A 44 -3.74 -12.34 -5.56
N PHE A 45 -3.20 -12.83 -4.45
CA PHE A 45 -2.68 -11.97 -3.40
C PHE A 45 -1.59 -11.06 -3.96
N ALA A 46 -0.69 -11.59 -4.79
CA ALA A 46 0.37 -10.81 -5.42
C ALA A 46 -0.20 -9.66 -6.25
N GLN A 47 -1.31 -9.87 -6.95
CA GLN A 47 -1.96 -8.81 -7.73
C GLN A 47 -2.45 -7.68 -6.83
N PHE A 48 -3.08 -8.00 -5.70
CA PHE A 48 -3.54 -6.99 -4.75
C PHE A 48 -2.38 -6.26 -4.08
N VAL A 49 -1.30 -6.97 -3.76
CA VAL A 49 -0.08 -6.35 -3.23
C VAL A 49 0.51 -5.36 -4.23
N ASN A 50 0.49 -5.71 -5.51
CA ASN A 50 1.00 -4.82 -6.56
C ASN A 50 0.16 -3.53 -6.65
N ILE A 51 -1.15 -3.63 -6.53
CA ILE A 51 -2.03 -2.46 -6.48
C ILE A 51 -1.70 -1.60 -5.25
N ALA A 52 -1.49 -2.23 -4.10
CA ALA A 52 -1.11 -1.52 -2.88
C ALA A 52 0.22 -0.77 -3.03
N LYS A 53 1.18 -1.36 -3.73
CA LYS A 53 2.46 -0.69 -4.04
C LYS A 53 2.24 0.58 -4.86
N GLY A 54 1.34 0.53 -5.83
CA GLY A 54 0.96 1.72 -6.62
C GLY A 54 0.36 2.81 -5.74
N SER A 55 -0.50 2.43 -4.80
CA SER A 55 -1.11 3.37 -3.86
C SER A 55 -0.06 4.00 -2.92
N LEU A 56 0.92 3.22 -2.49
CA LEU A 56 2.03 3.75 -1.70
C LEU A 56 2.88 4.74 -2.50
N GLY A 57 3.07 4.48 -3.80
CA GLY A 57 3.73 5.42 -4.70
C GLY A 57 2.98 6.74 -4.79
N GLU A 58 1.65 6.70 -4.86
CA GLU A 58 0.82 7.90 -4.84
C GLU A 58 0.99 8.68 -3.53
N LEU A 59 1.18 7.99 -2.40
CA LEU A 59 1.45 8.65 -1.12
C LEU A 59 2.80 9.38 -1.11
N ILE A 60 3.79 8.88 -1.81
CA ILE A 60 5.07 9.60 -1.98
C ILE A 60 4.81 10.94 -2.66
N ASP A 61 4.04 10.93 -3.76
CA ASP A 61 3.69 12.16 -4.47
C ASP A 61 2.90 13.11 -3.56
N SER A 62 1.96 12.60 -2.78
CA SER A 62 1.21 13.41 -1.83
C SER A 62 2.10 14.03 -0.76
N THR A 63 3.12 13.30 -0.31
CA THR A 63 4.07 13.81 0.68
C THR A 63 4.90 14.95 0.10
N ASP A 64 5.34 14.81 -1.16
CA ASP A 64 6.05 15.87 -1.87
C ASP A 64 5.19 17.12 -2.01
N GLU A 65 3.94 16.94 -2.38
CA GLU A 65 2.99 18.05 -2.52
C GLU A 65 2.70 18.72 -1.18
N ALA A 66 2.57 17.94 -0.11
CA ALA A 66 2.34 18.46 1.22
C ALA A 66 3.51 19.36 1.69
N LEU A 67 4.74 18.95 1.40
CA LEU A 67 5.91 19.76 1.72
C LEU A 67 5.91 21.05 0.91
N ALA A 68 5.68 20.95 -0.40
CA ALA A 68 5.66 22.11 -1.30
C ALA A 68 4.58 23.11 -0.91
N SER A 69 3.44 22.63 -0.41
CA SER A 69 2.32 23.46 0.04
C SER A 69 2.44 23.93 1.49
N SER A 70 3.53 23.59 2.15
CA SER A 70 3.77 23.93 3.56
C SER A 70 2.73 23.34 4.52
N TYR A 71 2.13 22.22 4.15
CA TYR A 71 1.20 21.49 5.02
C TYR A 71 1.91 20.69 6.09
N ILE A 72 3.17 20.34 5.84
CA ILE A 72 4.00 19.57 6.75
C ILE A 72 5.38 20.21 6.84
N THR A 73 6.09 19.93 7.92
CA THR A 73 7.47 20.37 8.11
C THR A 73 8.44 19.45 7.37
N ALA A 74 9.67 19.91 7.16
CA ALA A 74 10.73 19.07 6.58
C ALA A 74 10.96 17.80 7.41
N ARG A 75 10.84 17.90 8.74
CA ARG A 75 10.99 16.75 9.63
C ARG A 75 9.87 15.75 9.41
N GLU A 76 8.63 16.21 9.34
CA GLU A 76 7.47 15.38 9.08
C GLU A 76 7.59 14.71 7.71
N TYR A 77 8.04 15.46 6.71
CA TYR A 77 8.28 14.93 5.38
C TYR A 77 9.24 13.74 5.41
N ARG A 78 10.39 13.89 6.10
CA ARG A 78 11.35 12.79 6.20
C ARG A 78 10.76 11.58 6.90
N GLN A 79 10.02 11.80 7.98
CA GLN A 79 9.40 10.71 8.74
C GLN A 79 8.36 9.96 7.90
N LEU A 80 7.53 10.69 7.17
CA LEU A 80 6.51 10.08 6.30
C LEU A 80 7.15 9.29 5.17
N ASN A 81 8.17 9.84 4.53
CA ASN A 81 8.87 9.12 3.46
C ASN A 81 9.53 7.84 3.97
N GLU A 82 10.14 7.88 5.13
CA GLU A 82 10.73 6.67 5.73
C GLU A 82 9.68 5.60 5.98
N GLU A 83 8.51 6.00 6.48
CA GLU A 83 7.41 5.06 6.72
C GLU A 83 6.89 4.46 5.42
N ILE A 84 6.71 5.28 4.39
CA ILE A 84 6.23 4.82 3.08
C ILE A 84 7.27 3.88 2.45
N GLU A 85 8.55 4.23 2.50
CA GLU A 85 9.59 3.39 1.93
C GLU A 85 9.69 2.04 2.62
N ARG A 86 9.55 2.00 3.94
CA ARG A 86 9.52 0.73 4.67
C ARG A 86 8.32 -0.11 4.25
N ALA A 87 7.16 0.52 4.08
CA ALA A 87 5.97 -0.18 3.60
C ALA A 87 6.17 -0.71 2.18
N LEU A 88 6.78 0.08 1.30
CA LEU A 88 7.10 -0.34 -0.06
C LEU A 88 8.07 -1.51 -0.10
N GLN A 89 9.11 -1.49 0.72
CA GLN A 89 10.06 -2.59 0.81
C GLN A 89 9.38 -3.86 1.30
N ALA A 90 8.55 -3.74 2.33
CA ALA A 90 7.79 -4.88 2.84
C ALA A 90 6.84 -5.43 1.79
N ALA A 91 6.11 -4.55 1.09
CA ALA A 91 5.19 -4.97 0.03
C ALA A 91 5.93 -5.60 -1.14
N SER A 92 7.09 -5.05 -1.52
CA SER A 92 7.91 -5.60 -2.60
C SER A 92 8.45 -6.99 -2.24
N GLY A 93 8.91 -7.17 -1.01
CA GLY A 93 9.35 -8.48 -0.52
C GLY A 93 8.22 -9.49 -0.51
N LEU A 94 7.05 -9.08 -0.05
CA LEU A 94 5.86 -9.94 -0.06
C LEU A 94 5.46 -10.30 -1.48
N HIS A 95 5.45 -9.33 -2.39
CA HIS A 95 5.12 -9.56 -3.79
C HIS A 95 6.05 -10.57 -4.43
N THR A 96 7.36 -10.43 -4.21
CA THR A 96 8.36 -11.38 -4.71
C THR A 96 8.14 -12.77 -4.14
N TYR A 97 7.93 -12.85 -2.82
CA TYR A 97 7.65 -14.13 -2.16
C TYR A 97 6.43 -14.82 -2.77
N LEU A 98 5.34 -14.07 -2.95
CA LEU A 98 4.09 -14.63 -3.46
C LEU A 98 4.21 -15.10 -4.91
N ARG A 99 5.02 -14.40 -5.71
CA ARG A 99 5.25 -14.78 -7.11
C ARG A 99 6.12 -16.03 -7.24
N GLU A 100 7.09 -16.17 -6.38
CA GLU A 100 8.11 -17.23 -6.48
C GLU A 100 7.77 -18.48 -5.66
N THR A 101 6.84 -18.37 -4.73
CA THR A 101 6.48 -19.47 -3.83
C THR A 101 5.14 -20.07 -4.25
N PRO A 102 5.10 -21.36 -4.59
CA PRO A 102 3.83 -22.02 -4.90
C PRO A 102 2.90 -21.93 -3.70
N ASP A 103 1.64 -21.70 -3.99
CA ASP A 103 0.59 -21.73 -2.98
C ASP A 103 0.55 -23.12 -2.35
N PRO A 104 0.43 -23.24 -1.02
CA PRO A 104 0.26 -24.55 -0.38
C PRO A 104 -0.90 -25.36 -0.96
N GLU A 105 -1.98 -24.68 -1.36
CA GLU A 105 -3.11 -25.35 -2.02
C GLU A 105 -2.74 -25.85 -3.42
N GLU A 106 -2.00 -25.03 -4.18
CA GLU A 106 -1.53 -25.43 -5.50
C GLU A 106 -0.55 -26.60 -5.40
N ALA A 107 0.32 -26.60 -4.40
CA ALA A 107 1.24 -27.70 -4.17
C ALA A 107 0.49 -28.99 -3.85
N LYS A 108 -0.57 -28.92 -3.03
CA LYS A 108 -1.44 -30.05 -2.74
C LYS A 108 -2.20 -30.50 -3.98
N GLU A 109 -2.71 -29.55 -4.76
CA GLU A 109 -3.40 -29.86 -6.00
C GLU A 109 -2.48 -30.50 -7.04
N GLY A 110 -1.21 -30.09 -7.06
CA GLY A 110 -0.20 -30.73 -7.90
C GLY A 110 -0.08 -32.23 -7.62
N HIS A 111 -0.22 -32.61 -6.36
CA HIS A 111 -0.25 -34.05 -5.99
C HIS A 111 -1.61 -34.70 -6.23
N THR A 112 -2.68 -33.94 -6.09
CA THR A 112 -4.05 -34.50 -6.17
C THR A 112 -4.66 -34.35 -7.55
N LYS A 113 -4.17 -33.49 -8.41
CA LYS A 113 -4.66 -33.36 -9.79
C LYS A 113 -4.59 -34.68 -10.55
N GLN A 114 -3.63 -35.51 -10.24
CA GLN A 114 -3.50 -36.82 -10.84
C GLN A 114 -4.58 -37.79 -10.37
N LYS A 115 -5.23 -37.46 -9.27
CA LYS A 115 -6.32 -38.29 -8.70
C LYS A 115 -7.70 -37.83 -9.17
N ARG A 116 -7.76 -36.70 -9.83
CA ARG A 116 -8.98 -36.18 -10.42
C ARG A 116 -9.04 -36.58 -11.89
#